data_571dc17a606047955d23757f8f318740
#
_entry.id   571dc17a606047955d23757f8f318740
#
_cell.length_a   1.000
_cell.length_b   1.000
_cell.length_c   1.000
_cell.angle_alpha   90.00
_cell.angle_beta   90.00
_cell.angle_gamma   90.00
#
_symmetry.space_group_name_H-M   'P 1'
#
loop_
_entity.id
_entity.type
_entity.pdbx_description
1 polymer ?
#
loop_
_entity_poly.entity_id
_entity_poly.type
_entity_poly.pdbx_seq_one_letter_code
_entity_poly.pdbx_strand_id
1 'polypeptide(L)'
;MTEQTFDAYLFQMLERKQGFISQIMTSKKPDRTADDIDEKALSYGEIKALATGNKHILEKTQLDSEVAKLKIVRQSYQSQIYDLEDKITRSYPNQIKEIQEKIQALEDDVKQLEENTILNEDGFSKMKIKGVEYTDKEQAGKAILETCKTKTNPDLEEIGEYRGFKLELGFNSLEKQFTMTMKNKYSYNIFLGSDIYGNITRINNALDGIKDKIPDQKLRLEDIEKQLETAKIEVQKPFPKELELKEKMKKLEELNILLKIDEKEKQVLDASNDELDMTDKEKEYQR
;
A
#
# COMPACT_ATOMS: atom_id res chain seq x y z
N MET A 1 -42.40 -23.10 -30.12
CA MET A 1 -41.75 -22.14 -29.22
C MET A 1 -41.64 -20.83 -29.98
N THR A 2 -42.15 -19.77 -29.41
CA THR A 2 -42.00 -18.42 -29.98
C THR A 2 -40.54 -17.98 -29.79
N GLU A 3 -39.83 -17.72 -30.87
CA GLU A 3 -38.49 -17.14 -30.84
C GLU A 3 -38.51 -15.80 -30.10
N GLN A 4 -37.45 -15.53 -29.31
CA GLN A 4 -37.28 -14.29 -28.53
C GLN A 4 -38.14 -14.16 -27.25
N THR A 5 -38.65 -15.25 -26.67
CA THR A 5 -39.33 -15.24 -25.39
C THR A 5 -38.43 -15.67 -24.24
N PHE A 6 -38.76 -15.26 -23.01
CA PHE A 6 -38.07 -15.68 -21.79
C PHE A 6 -38.03 -17.21 -21.63
N ASP A 7 -39.09 -17.90 -22.06
CA ASP A 7 -39.15 -19.37 -22.06
C ASP A 7 -38.12 -20.01 -22.98
N ALA A 8 -37.86 -19.42 -24.16
CA ALA A 8 -36.84 -19.90 -25.08
C ALA A 8 -35.41 -19.76 -24.45
N TYR A 9 -35.18 -18.69 -23.71
CA TYR A 9 -33.93 -18.50 -22.97
C TYR A 9 -33.77 -19.52 -21.84
N LEU A 10 -34.82 -19.74 -21.02
CA LEU A 10 -34.79 -20.76 -19.96
C LEU A 10 -34.53 -22.15 -20.52
N PHE A 11 -35.12 -22.49 -21.66
CA PHE A 11 -34.90 -23.76 -22.35
C PHE A 11 -33.43 -23.91 -22.79
N GLN A 12 -32.85 -22.89 -23.39
CA GLN A 12 -31.41 -22.92 -23.78
C GLN A 12 -30.47 -23.07 -22.57
N MET A 13 -30.79 -22.42 -21.44
CA MET A 13 -30.02 -22.57 -20.21
C MET A 13 -30.16 -23.99 -19.65
N LEU A 14 -31.33 -24.57 -19.63
CA LEU A 14 -31.59 -25.96 -19.21
C LEU A 14 -30.83 -26.95 -20.10
N GLU A 15 -30.86 -26.74 -21.43
CA GLU A 15 -30.16 -27.60 -22.40
C GLU A 15 -28.67 -27.58 -22.21
N ARG A 16 -28.07 -26.39 -21.95
CA ARG A 16 -26.64 -26.26 -21.61
C ARG A 16 -26.31 -26.96 -20.31
N LYS A 17 -27.10 -26.77 -19.23
CA LYS A 17 -26.91 -27.48 -17.95
C LYS A 17 -27.05 -28.99 -18.12
N GLN A 18 -28.00 -29.46 -18.91
CA GLN A 18 -28.16 -30.88 -19.19
C GLN A 18 -27.00 -31.44 -20.02
N GLY A 19 -26.47 -30.69 -20.99
CA GLY A 19 -25.24 -31.03 -21.74
C GLY A 19 -24.03 -31.19 -20.83
N PHE A 20 -23.82 -30.27 -19.90
CA PHE A 20 -22.73 -30.31 -18.92
C PHE A 20 -22.88 -31.51 -17.96
N ILE A 21 -24.05 -31.74 -17.42
CA ILE A 21 -24.35 -32.91 -16.55
C ILE A 21 -24.12 -34.20 -17.33
N SER A 22 -24.52 -34.29 -18.58
CA SER A 22 -24.31 -35.44 -19.44
C SER A 22 -22.83 -35.71 -19.72
N GLN A 23 -22.01 -34.67 -19.90
CA GLN A 23 -20.55 -34.81 -20.05
C GLN A 23 -19.89 -35.40 -18.79
N ILE A 24 -20.29 -34.94 -17.61
CA ILE A 24 -19.80 -35.46 -16.33
C ILE A 24 -20.24 -36.94 -16.13
N MET A 25 -21.50 -37.22 -16.39
CA MET A 25 -22.09 -38.57 -16.18
C MET A 25 -21.55 -39.61 -17.17
N THR A 26 -21.13 -39.21 -18.37
CA THR A 26 -20.60 -40.12 -19.41
C THR A 26 -19.08 -40.28 -19.37
N SER A 27 -18.38 -39.75 -18.35
CA SER A 27 -16.93 -39.80 -18.19
C SER A 27 -16.11 -39.31 -19.38
N LYS A 28 -16.68 -38.53 -20.28
CA LYS A 28 -15.94 -37.79 -21.29
C LYS A 28 -15.25 -36.63 -20.58
N LYS A 29 -13.90 -36.51 -20.75
CA LYS A 29 -13.15 -35.40 -20.16
C LYS A 29 -13.85 -34.10 -20.50
N PRO A 30 -14.30 -33.31 -19.50
CA PRO A 30 -14.87 -31.99 -19.77
C PRO A 30 -13.78 -31.13 -20.44
N ASP A 31 -14.15 -30.34 -21.41
CA ASP A 31 -13.26 -29.35 -21.99
C ASP A 31 -12.71 -28.45 -20.88
N ARG A 32 -11.40 -28.11 -20.96
CA ARG A 32 -10.69 -27.29 -19.95
C ARG A 32 -11.26 -25.89 -19.71
N THR A 33 -12.20 -25.50 -20.54
CA THR A 33 -12.96 -24.25 -20.48
C THR A 33 -14.46 -24.59 -20.41
N ALA A 34 -14.92 -25.14 -19.30
CA ALA A 34 -16.32 -25.02 -18.94
C ALA A 34 -16.54 -23.53 -18.60
N ASP A 35 -17.18 -22.79 -19.50
CA ASP A 35 -17.73 -21.46 -19.17
C ASP A 35 -18.61 -21.66 -17.93
N ASP A 36 -18.24 -21.02 -16.82
CA ASP A 36 -18.95 -21.13 -15.55
C ASP A 36 -20.40 -20.64 -15.79
N ILE A 37 -21.35 -21.59 -15.72
CA ILE A 37 -22.76 -21.32 -16.08
C ILE A 37 -23.38 -20.32 -15.08
N ASP A 38 -22.77 -20.17 -13.89
CA ASP A 38 -23.23 -19.23 -12.87
C ASP A 38 -22.76 -17.79 -13.12
N GLU A 39 -21.65 -17.57 -13.87
CA GLU A 39 -21.23 -16.21 -14.25
C GLU A 39 -22.10 -15.58 -15.37
N LYS A 40 -22.90 -16.37 -16.06
CA LYS A 40 -23.80 -15.89 -17.12
C LYS A 40 -25.30 -15.94 -16.73
N ALA A 41 -25.61 -15.86 -15.45
CA ALA A 41 -26.96 -15.53 -15.05
C ALA A 41 -27.31 -14.14 -15.64
N LEU A 42 -28.27 -14.09 -16.57
CA LEU A 42 -28.71 -12.82 -17.16
C LEU A 42 -29.08 -11.85 -16.02
N SER A 43 -28.54 -10.66 -16.08
CA SER A 43 -28.99 -9.59 -15.21
C SER A 43 -30.47 -9.32 -15.42
N TYR A 44 -31.13 -8.74 -14.41
CA TYR A 44 -32.54 -8.37 -14.53
C TYR A 44 -32.82 -7.52 -15.78
N GLY A 45 -31.87 -6.65 -16.19
CA GLY A 45 -31.96 -5.84 -17.40
C GLY A 45 -31.93 -6.67 -18.69
N GLU A 46 -31.11 -7.72 -18.75
CA GLU A 46 -31.07 -8.63 -19.91
C GLU A 46 -32.33 -9.44 -20.03
N ILE A 47 -32.90 -9.92 -18.92
CA ILE A 47 -34.19 -10.60 -18.88
C ILE A 47 -35.32 -9.66 -19.37
N LYS A 48 -35.31 -8.41 -18.88
CA LYS A 48 -36.30 -7.40 -19.28
C LYS A 48 -36.16 -7.05 -20.76
N ALA A 49 -34.94 -6.92 -21.29
CA ALA A 49 -34.66 -6.66 -22.70
C ALA A 49 -35.18 -7.79 -23.61
N LEU A 50 -34.94 -9.04 -23.22
CA LEU A 50 -35.47 -10.21 -23.96
C LEU A 50 -37.00 -10.28 -23.92
N ALA A 51 -37.59 -10.02 -22.79
CA ALA A 51 -39.05 -10.04 -22.61
C ALA A 51 -39.78 -8.93 -23.41
N THR A 52 -39.15 -7.75 -23.52
CA THR A 52 -39.74 -6.58 -24.22
C THR A 52 -39.29 -6.48 -25.67
N GLY A 53 -38.32 -7.26 -26.12
CA GLY A 53 -37.74 -7.18 -27.46
C GLY A 53 -36.93 -5.87 -27.73
N ASN A 54 -36.73 -5.04 -26.70
CA ASN A 54 -36.09 -3.73 -26.86
C ASN A 54 -34.57 -3.83 -26.63
N LYS A 55 -33.79 -3.73 -27.71
CA LYS A 55 -32.32 -3.78 -27.71
C LYS A 55 -31.66 -2.66 -26.87
N HIS A 56 -32.32 -1.51 -26.73
CA HIS A 56 -31.81 -0.38 -25.98
C HIS A 56 -31.74 -0.65 -24.47
N ILE A 57 -32.60 -1.54 -23.95
CA ILE A 57 -32.54 -1.96 -22.54
C ILE A 57 -31.25 -2.76 -22.27
N LEU A 58 -30.89 -3.65 -23.19
CA LEU A 58 -29.65 -4.44 -23.08
C LEU A 58 -28.43 -3.55 -23.12
N GLU A 59 -28.36 -2.65 -24.11
CA GLU A 59 -27.24 -1.71 -24.27
C GLU A 59 -27.12 -0.79 -23.04
N LYS A 60 -28.24 -0.30 -22.50
CA LYS A 60 -28.26 0.48 -21.27
C LYS A 60 -27.67 -0.31 -20.09
N THR A 61 -28.09 -1.57 -19.89
CA THR A 61 -27.61 -2.40 -18.76
C THR A 61 -26.13 -2.65 -18.86
N GLN A 62 -25.58 -2.88 -20.05
CA GLN A 62 -24.15 -3.02 -20.27
C GLN A 62 -23.40 -1.73 -19.96
N LEU A 63 -23.89 -0.60 -20.48
CA LEU A 63 -23.29 0.71 -20.21
C LEU A 63 -23.37 1.12 -18.71
N ASP A 64 -24.48 0.82 -18.03
CA ASP A 64 -24.61 1.03 -16.58
C ASP A 64 -23.51 0.29 -15.82
N SER A 65 -23.28 -1.00 -16.17
CA SER A 65 -22.21 -1.80 -15.55
C SER A 65 -20.82 -1.23 -15.83
N GLU A 66 -20.54 -0.83 -17.08
CA GLU A 66 -19.25 -0.26 -17.47
C GLU A 66 -19.00 1.10 -16.80
N VAL A 67 -20.00 1.96 -16.77
CA VAL A 67 -19.93 3.26 -16.06
C VAL A 67 -19.72 3.07 -14.56
N ALA A 68 -20.40 2.09 -13.95
CA ALA A 68 -20.22 1.77 -12.53
C ALA A 68 -18.78 1.31 -12.25
N LYS A 69 -18.22 0.41 -13.07
CA LYS A 69 -16.83 -0.04 -12.98
C LYS A 69 -15.85 1.12 -13.12
N LEU A 70 -16.05 2.00 -14.11
CA LEU A 70 -15.19 3.16 -14.33
C LEU A 70 -15.26 4.17 -13.18
N LYS A 71 -16.44 4.37 -12.58
CA LYS A 71 -16.61 5.22 -11.38
C LYS A 71 -15.84 4.67 -10.18
N ILE A 72 -15.86 3.35 -9.96
CA ILE A 72 -15.08 2.69 -8.89
C ILE A 72 -13.58 2.89 -9.13
N VAL A 73 -13.12 2.66 -10.35
CA VAL A 73 -11.69 2.86 -10.70
C VAL A 73 -11.29 4.34 -10.51
N ARG A 74 -12.15 5.28 -10.91
CA ARG A 74 -11.90 6.72 -10.68
C ARG A 74 -11.84 7.06 -9.20
N GLN A 75 -12.73 6.51 -8.38
CA GLN A 75 -12.72 6.73 -6.92
C GLN A 75 -11.43 6.17 -6.30
N SER A 76 -11.00 4.97 -6.71
CA SER A 76 -9.73 4.40 -6.27
C SER A 76 -8.54 5.27 -6.67
N TYR A 77 -8.52 5.79 -7.90
CA TYR A 77 -7.51 6.72 -8.36
C TYR A 77 -7.49 8.01 -7.53
N GLN A 78 -8.64 8.60 -7.24
CA GLN A 78 -8.73 9.78 -6.37
C GLN A 78 -8.20 9.51 -4.97
N SER A 79 -8.50 8.35 -4.39
CA SER A 79 -7.93 7.95 -3.09
C SER A 79 -6.40 7.87 -3.13
N GLN A 80 -5.84 7.28 -4.19
CA GLN A 80 -4.38 7.23 -4.38
C GLN A 80 -3.75 8.62 -4.51
N ILE A 81 -4.43 9.56 -5.19
CA ILE A 81 -3.98 10.95 -5.28
C ILE A 81 -3.99 11.62 -3.90
N TYR A 82 -5.03 11.46 -3.09
CA TYR A 82 -5.06 12.00 -1.71
C TYR A 82 -3.97 11.42 -0.83
N ASP A 83 -3.71 10.11 -0.91
CA ASP A 83 -2.61 9.47 -0.17
C ASP A 83 -1.25 10.03 -0.61
N LEU A 84 -1.10 10.34 -1.90
CA LEU A 84 0.12 10.90 -2.44
C LEU A 84 0.29 12.38 -2.03
N GLU A 85 -0.78 13.17 -1.99
CA GLU A 85 -0.79 14.54 -1.47
C GLU A 85 -0.39 14.59 0.01
N ASP A 86 -0.88 13.66 0.84
CA ASP A 86 -0.46 13.56 2.24
C ASP A 86 1.02 13.21 2.36
N LYS A 87 1.53 12.30 1.52
CA LYS A 87 2.98 12.01 1.46
C LYS A 87 3.80 13.23 1.07
N ILE A 88 3.35 14.02 0.08
CA ILE A 88 4.03 15.23 -0.38
C ILE A 88 4.06 16.30 0.72
N THR A 89 2.95 16.47 1.44
CA THR A 89 2.80 17.55 2.42
C THR A 89 3.37 17.22 3.79
N ARG A 90 3.41 15.94 4.17
CA ARG A 90 3.80 15.50 5.51
C ARG A 90 4.94 14.50 5.53
N SER A 91 4.77 13.36 4.83
CA SER A 91 5.69 12.23 4.99
C SER A 91 7.07 12.53 4.43
N TYR A 92 7.18 12.97 3.17
CA TYR A 92 8.48 13.28 2.56
C TYR A 92 9.21 14.44 3.24
N PRO A 93 8.59 15.59 3.55
CA PRO A 93 9.27 16.66 4.26
C PRO A 93 9.81 16.25 5.63
N ASN A 94 9.05 15.45 6.38
CA ASN A 94 9.52 14.94 7.67
C ASN A 94 10.70 13.99 7.52
N GLN A 95 10.66 13.05 6.55
CA GLN A 95 11.77 12.14 6.28
C GLN A 95 13.03 12.90 5.82
N ILE A 96 12.88 13.90 4.95
CA ILE A 96 13.99 14.75 4.51
C ILE A 96 14.63 15.44 5.71
N LYS A 97 13.83 16.05 6.57
CA LYS A 97 14.28 16.73 7.78
C LYS A 97 15.02 15.77 8.72
N GLU A 98 14.46 14.60 9.01
CA GLU A 98 15.08 13.58 9.87
C GLU A 98 16.43 13.10 9.32
N ILE A 99 16.54 12.90 8.00
CA ILE A 99 17.79 12.47 7.37
C ILE A 99 18.81 13.61 7.39
N GLN A 100 18.40 14.85 7.13
CA GLN A 100 19.30 16.02 7.21
C GLN A 100 19.83 16.23 8.63
N GLU A 101 18.98 16.15 9.65
CA GLU A 101 19.38 16.21 11.05
C GLU A 101 20.35 15.08 11.40
N LYS A 102 20.11 13.88 10.90
CA LYS A 102 21.00 12.74 11.09
C LYS A 102 22.35 12.92 10.40
N ILE A 103 22.37 13.43 9.17
CA ILE A 103 23.64 13.74 8.47
C ILE A 103 24.43 14.76 9.26
N GLN A 104 23.77 15.84 9.72
CA GLN A 104 24.44 16.86 10.52
C GLN A 104 25.01 16.28 11.82
N ALA A 105 24.23 15.44 12.52
CA ALA A 105 24.70 14.78 13.74
C ALA A 105 25.90 13.87 13.49
N LEU A 106 25.90 13.11 12.38
CA LEU A 106 27.03 12.28 11.98
C LEU A 106 28.28 13.10 11.64
N GLU A 107 28.12 14.22 10.91
CA GLU A 107 29.21 15.13 10.55
C GLU A 107 29.81 15.79 11.81
N ASP A 108 28.98 16.20 12.77
CA ASP A 108 29.42 16.73 14.05
C ASP A 108 30.13 15.66 14.90
N ASP A 109 29.65 14.42 14.90
CA ASP A 109 30.25 13.29 15.58
C ASP A 109 31.62 12.92 14.98
N VAL A 110 31.79 13.02 13.66
CA VAL A 110 33.10 12.84 13.00
C VAL A 110 34.10 13.91 13.44
N LYS A 111 33.69 15.20 13.49
CA LYS A 111 34.54 16.29 13.97
C LYS A 111 34.97 16.06 15.43
N GLN A 112 33.99 15.71 16.29
CA GLN A 112 34.24 15.40 17.68
C GLN A 112 35.26 14.27 17.83
N LEU A 113 35.11 13.21 16.99
CA LEU A 113 36.02 12.09 16.96
C LEU A 113 37.47 12.51 16.57
N GLU A 114 37.59 13.30 15.50
CA GLU A 114 38.89 13.80 15.02
C GLU A 114 39.60 14.68 16.05
N GLU A 115 38.86 15.56 16.73
CA GLU A 115 39.41 16.46 17.75
C GLU A 115 39.86 15.72 19.02
N ASN A 116 39.21 14.62 19.40
CA ASN A 116 39.43 13.91 20.65
C ASN A 116 40.18 12.57 20.48
N THR A 117 40.60 12.22 19.27
CA THR A 117 41.37 11.01 19.01
C THR A 117 42.86 11.29 19.08
N ILE A 118 43.48 10.93 20.21
CA ILE A 118 44.91 10.93 20.38
C ILE A 118 45.35 9.47 20.57
N LEU A 119 45.86 8.86 19.51
CA LEU A 119 46.29 7.45 19.54
C LEU A 119 47.72 7.36 20.11
N ASN A 120 47.94 6.37 21.00
CA ASN A 120 49.26 5.95 21.44
C ASN A 120 49.90 4.99 20.40
N GLU A 121 51.09 4.47 20.69
CA GLU A 121 51.84 3.56 19.81
C GLU A 121 51.05 2.29 19.46
N ASP A 122 50.16 1.84 20.37
CA ASP A 122 49.30 0.65 20.20
C ASP A 122 47.97 0.95 19.49
N GLY A 123 47.81 2.17 18.97
CA GLY A 123 46.56 2.59 18.30
C GLY A 123 45.35 2.72 19.23
N PHE A 124 45.57 2.94 20.53
CA PHE A 124 44.56 3.14 21.55
C PHE A 124 44.55 4.60 22.03
N SER A 125 43.40 5.19 22.19
CA SER A 125 43.21 6.48 22.83
C SER A 125 42.86 6.27 24.31
N LYS A 126 43.22 7.23 25.17
CA LYS A 126 42.85 7.15 26.59
C LYS A 126 41.33 7.02 26.76
N MET A 127 40.93 6.12 27.67
CA MET A 127 39.54 5.83 27.99
C MET A 127 39.26 6.10 29.47
N LYS A 128 38.17 6.77 29.78
CA LYS A 128 37.75 6.99 31.18
C LYS A 128 36.61 6.04 31.50
N ILE A 129 36.71 5.24 32.57
CA ILE A 129 35.70 4.33 33.06
C ILE A 129 35.52 4.50 34.56
N LYS A 130 34.30 4.77 35.02
CA LYS A 130 33.98 5.04 36.44
C LYS A 130 34.93 6.04 37.11
N GLY A 131 35.29 7.10 36.36
CA GLY A 131 36.18 8.16 36.84
C GLY A 131 37.69 7.85 36.79
N VAL A 132 38.08 6.63 36.45
CA VAL A 132 39.50 6.23 36.29
C VAL A 132 39.89 6.33 34.81
N GLU A 133 41.05 6.95 34.53
CA GLU A 133 41.64 7.07 33.20
C GLU A 133 42.56 5.89 32.90
N TYR A 134 42.35 5.23 31.78
CA TYR A 134 43.14 4.10 31.29
C TYR A 134 43.84 4.48 29.99
N THR A 135 45.16 4.31 29.97
CA THR A 135 46.00 4.52 28.78
C THR A 135 46.39 3.22 28.10
N ASP A 136 46.16 2.10 28.78
CA ASP A 136 46.42 0.75 28.30
C ASP A 136 45.13 0.05 27.86
N LYS A 137 45.16 -0.54 26.67
CA LYS A 137 44.01 -1.21 26.03
C LYS A 137 43.50 -2.40 26.83
N GLU A 138 44.40 -3.17 27.44
CA GLU A 138 44.03 -4.36 28.23
C GLU A 138 43.37 -3.98 29.54
N GLN A 139 43.91 -2.96 30.23
CA GLN A 139 43.37 -2.46 31.49
C GLN A 139 41.95 -1.85 31.27
N ALA A 140 41.80 -1.05 30.22
CA ALA A 140 40.50 -0.49 29.84
C ALA A 140 39.45 -1.59 29.55
N GLY A 141 39.82 -2.60 28.77
CA GLY A 141 38.95 -3.73 28.47
C GLY A 141 38.59 -4.57 29.70
N LYS A 142 39.51 -4.77 30.62
CA LYS A 142 39.25 -5.41 31.94
C LYS A 142 38.24 -4.59 32.75
N ALA A 143 38.42 -3.28 32.83
CA ALA A 143 37.51 -2.37 33.53
C ALA A 143 36.08 -2.40 32.97
N ILE A 144 35.93 -2.49 31.63
CA ILE A 144 34.62 -2.67 30.99
C ILE A 144 33.97 -3.99 31.46
N LEU A 145 34.72 -5.12 31.42
CA LEU A 145 34.17 -6.42 31.82
C LEU A 145 33.87 -6.49 33.32
N GLU A 146 34.65 -5.86 34.17
CA GLU A 146 34.34 -5.73 35.59
C GLU A 146 33.07 -4.91 35.83
N THR A 147 32.89 -3.83 35.08
CA THR A 147 31.66 -3.03 35.13
C THR A 147 30.47 -3.85 34.72
N CYS A 148 30.56 -4.68 33.67
CA CYS A 148 29.51 -5.62 33.27
C CYS A 148 29.17 -6.59 34.41
N LYS A 149 30.16 -7.20 35.08
CA LYS A 149 29.94 -8.16 36.17
C LYS A 149 29.29 -7.54 37.40
N THR A 150 29.57 -6.30 37.69
CA THR A 150 29.04 -5.56 38.85
C THR A 150 27.68 -4.89 38.59
N LYS A 151 27.26 -4.84 37.34
CA LYS A 151 26.00 -4.22 36.96
C LYS A 151 24.81 -5.06 37.38
N THR A 152 23.94 -4.50 38.21
CA THR A 152 22.73 -5.16 38.73
C THR A 152 21.45 -4.71 38.04
N ASN A 153 21.45 -3.51 37.45
CA ASN A 153 20.29 -2.95 36.74
C ASN A 153 20.47 -3.11 35.24
N PRO A 154 19.45 -3.57 34.48
CA PRO A 154 19.52 -3.68 33.01
C PRO A 154 19.54 -2.33 32.28
N ASP A 155 19.10 -1.23 32.94
CA ASP A 155 19.00 0.09 32.33
C ASP A 155 20.35 0.64 31.85
N LEU A 156 20.30 1.59 30.90
CA LEU A 156 21.49 2.29 30.44
C LEU A 156 22.07 3.15 31.58
N GLU A 157 23.35 3.00 31.84
CA GLU A 157 24.10 3.74 32.86
C GLU A 157 25.38 4.32 32.23
N GLU A 158 25.64 5.61 32.40
CA GLU A 158 26.88 6.24 31.97
C GLU A 158 28.01 5.70 32.80
N ILE A 159 28.99 5.07 32.15
CA ILE A 159 30.16 4.47 32.80
C ILE A 159 31.44 5.21 32.52
N GLY A 160 31.46 6.12 31.55
CA GLY A 160 32.69 6.86 31.21
C GLY A 160 32.65 7.57 29.88
N GLU A 161 33.86 7.81 29.35
CA GLU A 161 34.03 8.55 28.09
C GLU A 161 35.22 7.96 27.30
N TYR A 162 35.07 7.94 25.97
CA TYR A 162 36.13 7.53 25.04
C TYR A 162 36.07 8.32 23.74
N ARG A 163 37.17 8.91 23.35
CA ARG A 163 37.30 9.70 22.10
C ARG A 163 36.22 10.79 21.94
N GLY A 164 35.84 11.44 23.06
CA GLY A 164 34.79 12.47 23.08
C GLY A 164 33.36 11.95 23.10
N PHE A 165 33.16 10.63 23.17
CA PHE A 165 31.83 10.00 23.29
C PHE A 165 31.59 9.48 24.71
N LYS A 166 30.41 9.75 25.25
CA LYS A 166 29.95 9.13 26.47
C LYS A 166 29.69 7.64 26.26
N LEU A 167 30.17 6.83 27.21
CA LEU A 167 29.96 5.39 27.22
C LEU A 167 28.85 5.05 28.18
N GLU A 168 27.74 4.51 27.65
CA GLU A 168 26.63 4.02 28.44
C GLU A 168 26.54 2.49 28.33
N LEU A 169 26.47 1.79 29.48
CA LEU A 169 26.41 0.35 29.57
C LEU A 169 24.96 -0.08 29.89
N GLY A 170 24.39 -0.98 29.11
CA GLY A 170 23.08 -1.59 29.32
C GLY A 170 23.14 -3.11 29.23
N PHE A 171 22.04 -3.76 29.57
CA PHE A 171 21.86 -5.20 29.38
C PHE A 171 20.61 -5.46 28.55
N ASN A 172 20.77 -6.06 27.39
CA ASN A 172 19.66 -6.48 26.56
C ASN A 172 19.13 -7.84 27.04
N SER A 173 17.98 -7.84 27.68
CA SER A 173 17.36 -9.03 28.26
C SER A 173 16.89 -10.04 27.22
N LEU A 174 16.57 -9.60 26.00
CA LEU A 174 16.14 -10.47 24.88
C LEU A 174 17.32 -11.26 24.33
N GLU A 175 18.42 -10.56 24.05
CA GLU A 175 19.65 -11.13 23.52
C GLU A 175 20.56 -11.72 24.60
N LYS A 176 20.24 -11.48 25.89
CA LYS A 176 21.04 -11.87 27.07
C LYS A 176 22.51 -11.40 26.97
N GLN A 177 22.72 -10.22 26.43
CA GLN A 177 24.03 -9.64 26.19
C GLN A 177 24.13 -8.22 26.73
N PHE A 178 25.32 -7.82 27.16
CA PHE A 178 25.61 -6.43 27.47
C PHE A 178 25.74 -5.60 26.19
N THR A 179 25.21 -4.39 26.23
CA THR A 179 25.32 -3.40 25.16
C THR A 179 26.10 -2.20 25.64
N MET A 180 26.99 -1.72 24.79
CA MET A 180 27.67 -0.45 24.97
C MET A 180 27.11 0.55 23.97
N THR A 181 26.62 1.68 24.46
CA THR A 181 26.16 2.81 23.66
C THR A 181 27.20 3.91 23.73
N MET A 182 27.81 4.27 22.61
CA MET A 182 28.64 5.45 22.46
C MET A 182 27.73 6.60 22.01
N LYS A 183 27.64 7.66 22.80
CA LYS A 183 26.68 8.75 22.62
C LYS A 183 27.36 10.10 22.55
N ASN A 184 27.04 10.85 21.49
CA ASN A 184 27.28 12.28 21.39
C ASN A 184 26.07 12.95 20.76
N LYS A 185 26.13 13.43 19.53
CA LYS A 185 24.95 13.93 18.78
C LYS A 185 24.06 12.77 18.31
N TYR A 186 24.69 11.66 17.92
CA TYR A 186 24.02 10.42 17.60
C TYR A 186 24.44 9.30 18.56
N SER A 187 23.74 8.17 18.56
CA SER A 187 24.02 7.02 19.43
C SER A 187 24.44 5.81 18.61
N TYR A 188 25.53 5.17 19.02
CA TYR A 188 26.11 4.01 18.36
C TYR A 188 26.15 2.82 19.32
N ASN A 189 25.43 1.76 19.00
CA ASN A 189 25.26 0.61 19.86
C ASN A 189 26.08 -0.57 19.36
N ILE A 190 26.77 -1.25 20.28
CA ILE A 190 27.47 -2.50 20.04
C ILE A 190 27.15 -3.53 21.12
N PHE A 191 27.22 -4.81 20.79
CA PHE A 191 27.19 -5.87 21.78
C PHE A 191 28.57 -6.17 22.31
N LEU A 192 28.69 -6.31 23.63
CA LEU A 192 29.93 -6.68 24.30
C LEU A 192 30.02 -8.22 24.42
N GLY A 193 31.18 -8.74 24.18
CA GLY A 193 31.52 -10.15 24.40
C GLY A 193 32.36 -10.36 25.64
N SER A 194 32.84 -11.59 25.83
CA SER A 194 33.75 -11.96 26.91
C SER A 194 35.21 -11.62 26.64
N ASP A 195 35.56 -11.29 25.40
CA ASP A 195 36.94 -10.96 25.02
C ASP A 195 37.27 -9.49 25.24
N ILE A 196 38.34 -9.22 25.99
CA ILE A 196 38.82 -7.92 26.38
C ILE A 196 39.19 -7.07 25.17
N TYR A 197 40.04 -7.59 24.31
CA TYR A 197 40.52 -6.90 23.10
C TYR A 197 39.43 -6.75 22.03
N GLY A 198 38.58 -7.77 21.89
CA GLY A 198 37.45 -7.77 20.96
C GLY A 198 36.43 -6.68 21.28
N ASN A 199 36.19 -6.39 22.56
CA ASN A 199 35.31 -5.31 22.97
C ASN A 199 35.83 -3.93 22.56
N ILE A 200 37.11 -3.67 22.83
CA ILE A 200 37.76 -2.41 22.44
C ILE A 200 37.80 -2.28 20.91
N THR A 201 38.06 -3.36 20.19
CA THR A 201 38.06 -3.37 18.73
C THR A 201 36.67 -3.06 18.17
N ARG A 202 35.60 -3.61 18.77
CA ARG A 202 34.22 -3.29 18.36
C ARG A 202 33.87 -1.83 18.59
N ILE A 203 34.30 -1.25 19.74
CA ILE A 203 34.12 0.17 20.04
C ILE A 203 34.84 1.02 18.98
N ASN A 204 36.13 0.74 18.71
CA ASN A 204 36.87 1.46 17.69
C ASN A 204 36.25 1.36 16.30
N ASN A 205 35.92 0.16 15.86
CA ASN A 205 35.28 -0.05 14.54
C ASN A 205 33.94 0.70 14.42
N ALA A 206 33.15 0.77 15.48
CA ALA A 206 31.91 1.49 15.49
C ALA A 206 32.08 3.01 15.37
N LEU A 207 33.09 3.56 16.04
CA LEU A 207 33.46 4.98 15.98
C LEU A 207 34.14 5.34 14.66
N ASP A 208 35.12 4.56 14.22
CA ASP A 208 35.82 4.79 12.95
C ASP A 208 34.91 4.64 11.73
N GLY A 209 33.90 3.75 11.81
CA GLY A 209 32.88 3.55 10.78
C GLY A 209 31.77 4.63 10.72
N ILE A 210 31.82 5.66 11.59
CA ILE A 210 30.82 6.76 11.52
C ILE A 210 30.90 7.48 10.18
N LYS A 211 32.11 7.76 9.73
CA LYS A 211 32.39 8.45 8.47
C LYS A 211 31.75 7.75 7.26
N ASP A 212 31.76 6.43 7.25
CA ASP A 212 31.27 5.62 6.14
C ASP A 212 29.72 5.64 6.05
N LYS A 213 29.04 6.02 7.14
CA LYS A 213 27.58 6.14 7.16
C LYS A 213 27.05 7.42 6.50
N ILE A 214 27.87 8.44 6.36
CA ILE A 214 27.45 9.75 5.81
C ILE A 214 27.08 9.64 4.33
N PRO A 215 27.86 9.01 3.44
CA PRO A 215 27.50 8.83 2.03
C PRO A 215 26.18 8.09 1.86
N ASP A 216 25.94 7.04 2.64
CA ASP A 216 24.70 6.27 2.58
C ASP A 216 23.47 7.13 2.94
N GLN A 217 23.59 7.98 3.97
CA GLN A 217 22.50 8.89 4.33
C GLN A 217 22.27 9.99 3.27
N LYS A 218 23.35 10.49 2.64
CA LYS A 218 23.24 11.46 1.53
C LYS A 218 22.56 10.85 0.31
N LEU A 219 22.92 9.62 -0.04
CA LEU A 219 22.24 8.89 -1.12
C LEU A 219 20.75 8.69 -0.83
N ARG A 220 20.42 8.30 0.42
CA ARG A 220 19.03 8.14 0.84
C ARG A 220 18.25 9.45 0.78
N LEU A 221 18.88 10.56 1.13
CA LEU A 221 18.26 11.89 1.01
C LEU A 221 17.90 12.21 -0.43
N GLU A 222 18.87 12.02 -1.34
CA GLU A 222 18.66 12.23 -2.77
C GLU A 222 17.54 11.36 -3.35
N ASP A 223 17.44 10.11 -2.92
CA ASP A 223 16.37 9.20 -3.36
C ASP A 223 14.99 9.67 -2.90
N ILE A 224 14.86 10.15 -1.65
CA ILE A 224 13.58 10.67 -1.15
C ILE A 224 13.21 11.99 -1.83
N GLU A 225 14.17 12.86 -2.09
CA GLU A 225 13.94 14.10 -2.86
C GLU A 225 13.45 13.79 -4.28
N LYS A 226 14.04 12.81 -4.97
CA LYS A 226 13.56 12.32 -6.28
C LYS A 226 12.15 11.74 -6.21
N GLN A 227 11.84 10.98 -5.17
CA GLN A 227 10.49 10.44 -4.96
C GLN A 227 9.47 11.57 -4.74
N LEU A 228 9.81 12.59 -3.97
CA LEU A 228 8.98 13.78 -3.76
C LEU A 228 8.69 14.51 -5.07
N GLU A 229 9.72 14.74 -5.90
CA GLU A 229 9.52 15.40 -7.19
C GLU A 229 8.66 14.55 -8.14
N THR A 230 8.90 13.25 -8.19
CA THR A 230 8.07 12.31 -8.99
C THR A 230 6.62 12.33 -8.51
N ALA A 231 6.40 12.31 -7.20
CA ALA A 231 5.07 12.36 -6.59
C ALA A 231 4.32 13.67 -6.95
N LYS A 232 5.00 14.82 -6.91
CA LYS A 232 4.43 16.12 -7.33
C LYS A 232 3.98 16.14 -8.79
N ILE A 233 4.72 15.48 -9.67
CA ILE A 233 4.34 15.35 -11.09
C ILE A 233 3.14 14.40 -11.24
N GLU A 234 3.12 13.30 -10.49
CA GLU A 234 2.06 12.29 -10.59
C GLU A 234 0.69 12.82 -10.14
N VAL A 235 0.67 13.59 -9.06
CA VAL A 235 -0.56 14.23 -8.53
C VAL A 235 -1.22 15.17 -9.55
N GLN A 236 -0.45 15.78 -10.46
CA GLN A 236 -0.98 16.68 -11.48
C GLN A 236 -1.63 15.97 -12.66
N LYS A 237 -1.47 14.66 -12.78
CA LYS A 237 -2.04 13.90 -13.89
C LYS A 237 -3.55 13.71 -13.72
N PRO A 238 -4.33 13.95 -14.78
CA PRO A 238 -5.75 13.66 -14.77
C PRO A 238 -6.00 12.14 -14.75
N PHE A 239 -7.20 11.76 -14.33
CA PHE A 239 -7.59 10.35 -14.39
C PHE A 239 -7.50 9.82 -15.84
N PRO A 240 -6.75 8.74 -16.11
CA PRO A 240 -6.44 8.30 -17.48
C PRO A 240 -7.67 7.90 -18.31
N LYS A 241 -8.76 7.48 -17.64
CA LYS A 241 -10.01 7.05 -18.30
C LYS A 241 -11.14 8.09 -18.17
N GLU A 242 -10.83 9.34 -17.87
CA GLU A 242 -11.85 10.39 -17.70
C GLU A 242 -12.66 10.65 -18.97
N LEU A 243 -12.02 10.61 -20.15
CA LEU A 243 -12.70 10.77 -21.43
C LEU A 243 -13.64 9.60 -21.72
N GLU A 244 -13.18 8.37 -21.52
CA GLU A 244 -13.98 7.15 -21.69
C GLU A 244 -15.20 7.18 -20.78
N LEU A 245 -15.02 7.57 -19.51
CA LEU A 245 -16.12 7.69 -18.55
C LEU A 245 -17.16 8.72 -19.00
N LYS A 246 -16.71 9.90 -19.46
CA LYS A 246 -17.61 10.96 -19.93
C LYS A 246 -18.41 10.54 -21.17
N GLU A 247 -17.76 9.90 -22.14
CA GLU A 247 -18.41 9.39 -23.34
C GLU A 247 -19.49 8.34 -23.03
N LYS A 248 -19.16 7.38 -22.15
CA LYS A 248 -20.11 6.34 -21.74
C LYS A 248 -21.27 6.93 -20.93
N MET A 249 -21.00 7.88 -20.05
CA MET A 249 -22.06 8.58 -19.32
C MET A 249 -23.01 9.34 -20.24
N LYS A 250 -22.48 10.02 -21.28
CA LYS A 250 -23.30 10.72 -22.26
C LYS A 250 -24.19 9.76 -23.06
N LYS A 251 -23.62 8.64 -23.54
CA LYS A 251 -24.43 7.59 -24.22
C LYS A 251 -25.51 7.01 -23.33
N LEU A 252 -25.18 6.80 -22.05
CA LEU A 252 -26.14 6.30 -21.08
C LEU A 252 -27.30 7.29 -20.86
N GLU A 253 -27.01 8.58 -20.82
CA GLU A 253 -28.01 9.63 -20.71
C GLU A 253 -28.93 9.67 -21.96
N GLU A 254 -28.34 9.59 -23.15
CA GLU A 254 -29.07 9.52 -24.42
C GLU A 254 -30.01 8.30 -24.46
N LEU A 255 -29.54 7.12 -24.05
CA LEU A 255 -30.36 5.91 -23.95
C LEU A 255 -31.48 6.03 -22.90
N ASN A 256 -31.23 6.69 -21.78
CA ASN A 256 -32.24 6.93 -20.77
C ASN A 256 -33.39 7.83 -21.28
N ILE A 257 -33.05 8.82 -22.11
CA ILE A 257 -34.05 9.69 -22.74
C ILE A 257 -34.90 8.90 -23.74
N LEU A 258 -34.26 8.10 -24.62
CA LEU A 258 -34.95 7.26 -25.59
C LEU A 258 -35.93 6.26 -24.93
N LEU A 259 -35.45 5.57 -23.88
CA LEU A 259 -36.28 4.59 -23.17
C LEU A 259 -37.48 5.23 -22.44
N LYS A 260 -37.32 6.46 -21.93
CA LYS A 260 -38.44 7.23 -21.34
C LYS A 260 -39.50 7.65 -22.37
N ILE A 261 -39.08 7.94 -23.59
CA ILE A 261 -39.97 8.25 -24.70
C ILE A 261 -40.77 6.99 -25.10
N ASP A 262 -40.06 5.86 -25.29
CA ASP A 262 -40.69 4.57 -25.63
C ASP A 262 -41.70 4.12 -24.56
N GLU A 263 -41.41 4.32 -23.28
CA GLU A 263 -42.34 3.99 -22.18
C GLU A 263 -43.60 4.87 -22.20
N LYS A 264 -43.48 6.17 -22.50
CA LYS A 264 -44.60 7.09 -22.61
C LYS A 264 -45.47 6.79 -23.83
N GLU A 265 -44.84 6.50 -24.96
CA GLU A 265 -45.61 6.12 -26.18
C GLU A 265 -46.40 4.82 -25.98
N LYS A 266 -45.84 3.82 -25.31
CA LYS A 266 -46.54 2.60 -24.96
C LYS A 266 -47.74 2.84 -24.01
N GLN A 267 -47.55 3.69 -23.00
CA GLN A 267 -48.64 4.05 -22.07
C GLN A 267 -49.80 4.78 -22.78
N VAL A 268 -49.47 5.62 -23.76
CA VAL A 268 -50.50 6.33 -24.55
C VAL A 268 -51.27 5.36 -25.46
N LEU A 269 -50.59 4.39 -26.07
CA LEU A 269 -51.18 3.36 -26.91
C LEU A 269 -52.05 2.38 -26.09
N ASP A 270 -51.62 1.98 -24.90
CA ASP A 270 -52.41 1.11 -24.02
C ASP A 270 -53.66 1.85 -23.51
N ALA A 271 -53.55 3.11 -23.13
CA ALA A 271 -54.69 3.93 -22.71
C ALA A 271 -55.69 4.14 -23.85
N SER A 272 -55.23 4.30 -25.09
CA SER A 272 -56.15 4.43 -26.27
C SER A 272 -56.82 3.11 -26.65
N ASN A 273 -56.19 1.97 -26.42
CA ASN A 273 -56.79 0.65 -26.65
C ASN A 273 -57.84 0.32 -25.58
N ASP A 274 -57.63 0.70 -24.32
CA ASP A 274 -58.63 0.52 -23.25
C ASP A 274 -59.87 1.37 -23.47
N GLU A 275 -59.75 2.61 -24.03
CA GLU A 275 -60.87 3.44 -24.40
C GLU A 275 -61.67 2.84 -25.58
N LEU A 276 -61.01 2.20 -26.55
CA LEU A 276 -61.69 1.52 -27.69
C LEU A 276 -62.43 0.25 -27.25
N ASP A 277 -61.85 -0.52 -26.30
CA ASP A 277 -62.49 -1.74 -25.77
C ASP A 277 -63.70 -1.43 -24.87
N MET A 278 -63.75 -0.28 -24.22
CA MET A 278 -64.92 0.20 -23.44
C MET A 278 -66.03 0.66 -24.33
N THR A 279 -65.74 1.30 -25.45
CA THR A 279 -66.76 1.75 -26.39
C THR A 279 -67.41 0.62 -27.16
N ASP A 280 -66.77 -0.49 -27.42
CA ASP A 280 -67.34 -1.67 -28.05
C ASP A 280 -68.22 -2.52 -27.09
N LYS A 281 -67.87 -2.59 -25.83
CA LYS A 281 -68.67 -3.24 -24.77
C LYS A 281 -69.96 -2.49 -24.46
N GLU A 282 -69.97 -1.17 -24.51
CA GLU A 282 -71.21 -0.39 -24.36
C GLU A 282 -72.17 -0.56 -25.53
N LYS A 283 -71.65 -0.83 -26.74
CA LYS A 283 -72.54 -1.13 -27.92
C LYS A 283 -73.12 -2.54 -27.90
N GLU A 284 -72.50 -3.51 -27.20
CA GLU A 284 -73.06 -4.87 -27.07
C GLU A 284 -74.17 -4.99 -26.01
N TYR A 285 -74.19 -4.07 -25.00
CA TYR A 285 -75.22 -4.03 -23.97
C TYR A 285 -76.52 -3.29 -24.41
N GLN A 286 -76.52 -2.69 -25.60
CA GLN A 286 -77.70 -1.98 -26.15
C GLN A 286 -78.37 -2.72 -27.30
N ARG A 287 -78.09 -4.00 -27.50
CA ARG A 287 -78.83 -4.92 -28.41
C ARG A 287 -79.45 -6.05 -27.58
#